data_26fc53e999d7c7aac44dbdf846527013
#
_entry.id   26fc53e999d7c7aac44dbdf846527013
#
_cell.length_a   1.000
_cell.length_b   1.000
_cell.length_c   1.000
_cell.angle_alpha   90.00
_cell.angle_beta   90.00
_cell.angle_gamma   90.00
#
_symmetry.space_group_name_H-M   'P 1'
#
loop_
_entity.id
_entity.type
_entity.pdbx_description
1 polymer ?
#
loop_
_entity_poly.entity_id
_entity_poly.type
_entity_poly.pdbx_seq_one_letter_code
_entity_poly.pdbx_strand_id
1 'polypeptide(L)'
;MLVNIVRWRIPKKHSARQLEVWQEMMDWQRSHPEKVFYSRSRFFTSSKEGEAEEDWMFLDEYERPEDYQKWMKTVREDPELIALMEPFFPQWDALIVPGSKKGEVWTEIESLRAEP
;
A
#
# COMPACT_ATOMS: atom_id res chain seq x y z
N MET A 1 -8.99 3.21 15.50
CA MET A 1 -8.52 2.76 14.17
C MET A 1 -7.03 3.03 14.03
N LEU A 2 -6.31 2.11 13.41
CA LEU A 2 -4.92 2.27 13.05
C LEU A 2 -4.82 2.34 11.52
N VAL A 3 -3.95 3.20 11.00
CA VAL A 3 -3.69 3.26 9.56
C VAL A 3 -2.20 3.06 9.28
N ASN A 4 -1.92 2.30 8.23
CA ASN A 4 -0.58 2.13 7.69
C ASN A 4 -0.52 2.86 6.36
N ILE A 5 0.42 3.79 6.23
CA ILE A 5 0.60 4.60 5.03
C ILE A 5 1.97 4.30 4.45
N VAL A 6 2.02 3.99 3.17
CA VAL A 6 3.28 3.86 2.42
C VAL A 6 3.25 4.84 1.26
N ARG A 7 4.27 5.69 1.17
CA ARG A 7 4.39 6.73 0.14
C ARG A 7 5.67 6.54 -0.65
N TRP A 8 5.62 6.87 -1.94
CA TRP A 8 6.77 6.83 -2.83
C TRP A 8 6.57 7.79 -4.01
N ARG A 9 7.65 8.05 -4.75
CA ARG A 9 7.59 8.87 -5.96
C ARG A 9 7.96 8.03 -7.17
N ILE A 10 7.35 8.33 -8.30
CA ILE A 10 7.69 7.70 -9.59
C ILE A 10 7.84 8.77 -10.67
N PRO A 11 8.68 8.51 -11.68
CA PRO A 11 8.61 9.29 -12.92
C PRO A 11 7.24 9.09 -13.57
N LYS A 12 6.60 10.15 -14.06
CA LYS A 12 5.27 10.07 -14.69
C LYS A 12 5.21 9.09 -15.85
N LYS A 13 6.32 8.90 -16.56
CA LYS A 13 6.42 7.91 -17.65
C LYS A 13 6.18 6.47 -17.17
N HIS A 14 6.28 6.20 -15.87
CA HIS A 14 6.06 4.88 -15.30
C HIS A 14 4.65 4.70 -14.71
N SER A 15 3.77 5.71 -14.77
CA SER A 15 2.43 5.65 -14.16
C SER A 15 1.61 4.44 -14.60
N ALA A 16 1.55 4.17 -15.89
CA ALA A 16 0.75 3.06 -16.43
C ALA A 16 1.28 1.70 -15.94
N ARG A 17 2.59 1.52 -15.95
CA ARG A 17 3.22 0.28 -15.47
C ARG A 17 3.06 0.12 -13.95
N GLN A 18 3.16 1.22 -13.21
CA GLN A 18 2.91 1.25 -11.76
C GLN A 18 1.50 0.72 -11.45
N LEU A 19 0.50 1.18 -12.19
CA LEU A 19 -0.87 0.74 -12.02
C LEU A 19 -1.02 -0.76 -12.29
N GLU A 20 -0.43 -1.27 -13.37
CA GLU A 20 -0.47 -2.70 -13.70
C GLU A 20 0.13 -3.57 -12.60
N VAL A 21 1.32 -3.20 -12.11
CA VAL A 21 2.04 -3.94 -11.07
C VAL A 21 1.20 -4.04 -9.80
N TRP A 22 0.60 -2.92 -9.36
CA TRP A 22 -0.23 -2.90 -8.17
C TRP A 22 -1.58 -3.57 -8.38
N GLN A 23 -2.17 -3.50 -9.58
CA GLN A 23 -3.42 -4.22 -9.85
C GLN A 23 -3.26 -5.72 -9.68
N GLU A 24 -2.16 -6.30 -10.14
CA GLU A 24 -1.87 -7.72 -9.95
C GLU A 24 -1.84 -8.10 -8.46
N MET A 25 -1.12 -7.32 -7.64
CA MET A 25 -1.06 -7.53 -6.20
C MET A 25 -2.43 -7.40 -5.54
N MET A 26 -3.19 -6.36 -5.90
CA MET A 26 -4.49 -6.11 -5.30
C MET A 26 -5.56 -7.10 -5.77
N ASP A 27 -5.45 -7.62 -6.98
CA ASP A 27 -6.34 -8.70 -7.46
C ASP A 27 -6.17 -9.96 -6.63
N TRP A 28 -4.93 -10.31 -6.29
CA TRP A 28 -4.67 -11.44 -5.39
C TRP A 28 -5.32 -11.20 -4.02
N GLN A 29 -5.15 -10.02 -3.44
CA GLN A 29 -5.72 -9.69 -2.13
C GLN A 29 -7.24 -9.71 -2.16
N ARG A 30 -7.88 -9.18 -3.21
CA ARG A 30 -9.33 -9.21 -3.37
C ARG A 30 -9.88 -10.63 -3.53
N SER A 31 -9.11 -11.52 -4.11
CA SER A 31 -9.51 -12.93 -4.29
C SER A 31 -9.22 -13.82 -3.09
N HIS A 32 -8.55 -13.30 -2.06
CA HIS A 32 -8.20 -14.03 -0.83
C HIS A 32 -8.64 -13.26 0.42
N PRO A 33 -9.93 -12.91 0.54
CA PRO A 33 -10.42 -12.10 1.67
C PRO A 33 -10.16 -12.75 3.04
N GLU A 34 -10.07 -14.08 3.09
CA GLU A 34 -9.80 -14.85 4.31
C GLU A 34 -8.37 -14.67 4.84
N LYS A 35 -7.47 -14.15 4.00
CA LYS A 35 -6.06 -13.89 4.37
C LYS A 35 -5.77 -12.44 4.67
N VAL A 36 -6.72 -11.56 4.42
CA VAL A 36 -6.56 -10.10 4.55
C VAL A 36 -7.18 -9.62 5.86
N PHE A 37 -6.44 -8.81 6.61
CA PHE A 37 -6.86 -8.33 7.92
C PHE A 37 -7.08 -6.82 8.00
N TYR A 38 -6.76 -6.05 6.95
CA TYR A 38 -7.18 -4.65 6.90
C TYR A 38 -8.68 -4.58 6.56
N SER A 39 -9.36 -3.52 7.02
CA SER A 39 -10.77 -3.28 6.70
C SER A 39 -10.94 -2.61 5.33
N ARG A 40 -9.95 -1.81 4.92
CA ARG A 40 -9.95 -1.15 3.62
C ARG A 40 -8.53 -0.76 3.23
N SER A 41 -8.22 -0.90 1.93
CA SER A 41 -6.97 -0.41 1.34
C SER A 41 -7.31 0.52 0.19
N ARG A 42 -6.69 1.69 0.17
CA ARG A 42 -6.91 2.71 -0.86
C ARG A 42 -5.59 3.25 -1.38
N PHE A 43 -5.56 3.56 -2.68
CA PHE A 43 -4.40 4.16 -3.32
C PHE A 43 -4.73 5.57 -3.76
N PHE A 44 -3.75 6.46 -3.67
CA PHE A 44 -3.86 7.85 -4.06
C PHE A 44 -2.64 8.26 -4.86
N THR A 45 -2.83 9.19 -5.78
CA THR A 45 -1.74 9.82 -6.50
C THR A 45 -1.89 11.34 -6.46
N SER A 46 -0.77 12.04 -6.41
CA SER A 46 -0.74 13.49 -6.45
C SER A 46 0.29 13.93 -7.50
N SER A 47 -0.16 14.70 -8.46
CA SER A 47 0.64 15.15 -9.60
C SER A 47 0.51 16.65 -9.77
N LYS A 48 1.66 17.32 -9.98
CA LYS A 48 1.69 18.75 -10.28
C LYS A 48 2.05 18.96 -11.74
N GLU A 49 1.35 19.91 -12.38
CA GLU A 49 1.64 20.29 -13.74
C GLU A 49 3.10 20.77 -13.88
N GLY A 50 3.78 20.31 -14.93
CA GLY A 50 5.16 20.69 -15.22
C GLY A 50 6.21 19.87 -14.47
N GLU A 51 5.84 19.04 -13.49
CA GLU A 51 6.78 18.13 -12.82
C GLU A 51 6.87 16.82 -13.57
N ALA A 52 8.10 16.26 -13.65
CA ALA A 52 8.37 14.99 -14.30
C ALA A 52 8.05 13.77 -13.42
N GLU A 53 7.85 13.99 -12.12
CA GLU A 53 7.57 12.96 -11.13
C GLU A 53 6.22 13.19 -10.48
N GLU A 54 5.64 12.12 -9.92
CA GLU A 54 4.39 12.19 -9.16
C GLU A 54 4.50 11.37 -7.87
N ASP A 55 3.69 11.73 -6.89
CA ASP A 55 3.63 11.03 -5.62
C ASP A 55 2.52 9.99 -5.64
N TRP A 56 2.82 8.82 -5.10
CA TRP A 56 1.86 7.74 -4.88
C TRP A 56 1.83 7.37 -3.41
N MET A 57 0.67 6.91 -2.97
CA MET A 57 0.53 6.42 -1.60
C MET A 57 -0.55 5.35 -1.55
N PHE A 58 -0.37 4.35 -0.67
CA PHE A 58 -1.50 3.55 -0.24
C PHE A 58 -1.75 3.74 1.26
N LEU A 59 -2.99 3.54 1.66
CA LEU A 59 -3.44 3.64 3.03
C LEU A 59 -4.27 2.41 3.36
N ASP A 60 -3.78 1.63 4.32
CA ASP A 60 -4.51 0.47 4.85
C ASP A 60 -5.10 0.82 6.21
N GLU A 61 -6.40 0.60 6.36
CA GLU A 61 -7.13 0.85 7.61
C GLU A 61 -7.34 -0.45 8.36
N TYR A 62 -7.07 -0.43 9.68
CA TYR A 62 -7.28 -1.55 10.59
C TYR A 62 -8.17 -1.11 11.72
N GLU A 63 -9.23 -1.86 12.02
CA GLU A 63 -10.11 -1.55 13.12
C GLU A 63 -9.40 -1.69 14.47
N ARG A 64 -8.48 -2.67 14.57
CA ARG A 64 -7.74 -2.97 15.80
C ARG A 64 -6.25 -3.15 15.50
N PRO A 65 -5.37 -2.76 16.45
CA PRO A 65 -3.92 -2.99 16.32
C PRO A 65 -3.55 -4.46 16.07
N GLU A 66 -4.32 -5.41 16.62
CA GLU A 66 -4.12 -6.85 16.43
C GLU A 66 -4.27 -7.25 14.96
N ASP A 67 -5.18 -6.61 14.24
CA ASP A 67 -5.41 -6.91 12.82
C ASP A 67 -4.19 -6.50 11.97
N TYR A 68 -3.56 -5.38 12.31
CA TYR A 68 -2.31 -4.96 11.70
C TYR A 68 -1.20 -6.00 11.92
N GLN A 69 -1.06 -6.50 13.15
CA GLN A 69 -0.06 -7.54 13.47
C GLN A 69 -0.34 -8.84 12.72
N LYS A 70 -1.61 -9.23 12.60
CA LYS A 70 -2.00 -10.41 11.83
C LYS A 70 -1.65 -10.27 10.35
N TRP A 71 -1.89 -9.10 9.77
CA TRP A 71 -1.54 -8.84 8.37
C TRP A 71 -0.03 -8.87 8.16
N MET A 72 0.75 -8.26 9.06
CA MET A 72 2.20 -8.32 9.00
C MET A 72 2.73 -9.74 9.11
N LYS A 73 2.11 -10.57 9.94
CA LYS A 73 2.44 -11.99 10.03
C LYS A 73 2.15 -12.74 8.72
N THR A 74 0.98 -12.49 8.13
CA THR A 74 0.60 -13.06 6.83
C THR A 74 1.61 -12.69 5.74
N VAL A 75 2.01 -11.42 5.68
CA VAL A 75 3.00 -10.94 4.71
C VAL A 75 4.34 -11.65 4.87
N ARG A 76 4.74 -11.99 6.09
CA ARG A 76 6.01 -12.66 6.37
C ARG A 76 5.98 -14.18 6.22
N GLU A 77 4.81 -14.80 6.41
CA GLU A 77 4.72 -16.26 6.61
C GLU A 77 3.85 -17.00 5.60
N ASP A 78 2.91 -16.33 4.93
CA ASP A 78 2.03 -16.99 3.96
C ASP A 78 2.81 -17.36 2.70
N PRO A 79 2.94 -18.67 2.38
CA PRO A 79 3.77 -19.10 1.24
C PRO A 79 3.26 -18.59 -0.12
N GLU A 80 1.96 -18.50 -0.30
CA GLU A 80 1.36 -18.03 -1.55
C GLU A 80 1.62 -16.54 -1.76
N LEU A 81 1.45 -15.74 -0.70
CA LEU A 81 1.73 -14.30 -0.75
C LEU A 81 3.22 -14.03 -0.94
N ILE A 82 4.09 -14.77 -0.25
CA ILE A 82 5.53 -14.66 -0.41
C ILE A 82 5.94 -14.94 -1.87
N ALA A 83 5.39 -16.01 -2.46
CA ALA A 83 5.66 -16.34 -3.86
C ALA A 83 5.20 -15.26 -4.83
N LEU A 84 4.10 -14.56 -4.52
CA LEU A 84 3.62 -13.42 -5.30
C LEU A 84 4.52 -12.19 -5.12
N MET A 85 4.98 -11.94 -3.90
CA MET A 85 5.78 -10.76 -3.58
C MET A 85 7.22 -10.83 -4.13
N GLU A 86 7.79 -12.01 -4.26
CA GLU A 86 9.16 -12.18 -4.78
C GLU A 86 9.36 -11.49 -6.14
N PRO A 87 8.53 -11.72 -7.16
CA PRO A 87 8.66 -10.98 -8.43
C PRO A 87 8.08 -9.58 -8.37
N PHE A 88 7.15 -9.30 -7.47
CA PHE A 88 6.49 -8.00 -7.35
C PHE A 88 7.44 -6.90 -6.87
N PHE A 89 8.19 -7.13 -5.79
CA PHE A 89 9.05 -6.10 -5.22
C PHE A 89 10.12 -5.59 -6.17
N PRO A 90 10.87 -6.44 -6.90
CA PRO A 90 11.82 -5.93 -7.89
C PRO A 90 11.17 -5.12 -9.01
N GLN A 91 9.99 -5.51 -9.47
CA GLN A 91 9.26 -4.78 -10.51
C GLN A 91 8.82 -3.40 -10.00
N TRP A 92 8.31 -3.34 -8.79
CA TRP A 92 7.92 -2.07 -8.15
C TRP A 92 9.13 -1.17 -7.90
N ASP A 93 10.19 -1.71 -7.30
CA ASP A 93 11.42 -0.96 -7.00
C ASP A 93 12.06 -0.37 -8.27
N ALA A 94 11.97 -1.06 -9.40
CA ALA A 94 12.49 -0.57 -10.67
C ALA A 94 11.75 0.67 -11.21
N LEU A 95 10.54 0.94 -10.73
CA LEU A 95 9.70 2.04 -11.19
C LEU A 95 9.80 3.28 -10.31
N ILE A 96 10.25 3.13 -9.08
CA ILE A 96 10.25 4.23 -8.10
C ILE A 96 11.55 5.04 -8.13
N VAL A 97 11.44 6.29 -7.70
CA VAL A 97 12.61 7.13 -7.46
C VAL A 97 13.38 6.56 -6.26
N PRO A 98 14.69 6.26 -6.40
CA PRO A 98 15.47 5.68 -5.31
C PRO A 98 15.40 6.50 -4.02
N GLY A 99 15.15 5.81 -2.90
CA GLY A 99 15.07 6.42 -1.58
C GLY A 99 13.77 7.16 -1.27
N SER A 100 12.77 7.14 -2.18
CA SER A 100 11.50 7.85 -2.00
C SER A 100 10.50 7.08 -1.15
N LYS A 101 10.64 5.76 -1.01
CA LYS A 101 9.68 4.92 -0.29
C LYS A 101 9.76 5.15 1.22
N LYS A 102 8.61 5.49 1.83
CA LYS A 102 8.49 5.74 3.28
C LYS A 102 7.22 5.10 3.81
N GLY A 103 7.35 4.38 4.94
CA GLY A 103 6.22 3.78 5.64
C GLY A 103 5.97 4.47 6.98
N GLU A 104 4.70 4.64 7.33
CA GLU A 104 4.27 5.27 8.58
C GLU A 104 3.05 4.53 9.13
N VAL A 105 2.99 4.39 10.45
CA VAL A 105 1.83 3.84 11.16
C VAL A 105 1.27 4.92 12.08
N TRP A 106 -0.03 5.17 11.96
CA TRP A 106 -0.72 6.21 12.73
C TRP A 106 -1.91 5.61 13.47
N THR A 107 -2.11 6.03 14.70
CA THR A 107 -3.26 5.64 15.51
C THR A 107 -4.24 6.80 15.57
N GLU A 108 -5.51 6.53 15.27
CA GLU A 108 -6.56 7.54 15.36
C GLU A 108 -6.81 7.96 16.80
N ILE A 109 -7.00 9.26 17.03
CA ILE A 109 -7.51 9.78 18.28
C ILE A 109 -9.03 9.89 18.15
N GLU A 110 -9.73 8.83 18.56
CA GLU A 110 -11.18 8.70 18.32
C GLU A 110 -12.00 9.82 18.98
N SER A 111 -11.54 10.32 20.13
CA SER A 111 -12.22 11.41 20.84
C SER A 111 -12.26 12.73 20.05
N LEU A 112 -11.44 12.87 19.03
CA LEU A 112 -11.40 14.06 18.16
C LEU A 112 -12.13 13.87 16.83
N ARG A 113 -12.70 12.68 16.59
CA ARG A 113 -13.43 12.39 15.36
C ARG A 113 -14.67 13.25 15.26
N ALA A 114 -14.91 13.83 14.10
CA ALA A 114 -16.13 14.58 13.78
C ALA A 114 -16.83 13.92 12.60
N GLU A 115 -18.09 13.58 12.80
CA GLU A 115 -18.97 12.98 11.77
C GLU A 115 -20.27 13.78 11.73
N PRO A 116 -20.37 14.81 10.87
CA PRO A 116 -21.56 15.66 10.76
C PRO A 116 -22.80 14.89 10.35
#